data_2da9d095054fa5b8dfe882a0574d974a
#
_entry.id   2da9d095054fa5b8dfe882a0574d974a
#
_cell.length_a   1.000
_cell.length_b   1.000
_cell.length_c   1.000
_cell.angle_alpha   90.00
_cell.angle_beta   90.00
_cell.angle_gamma   90.00
#
_symmetry.space_group_name_H-M   'P 1'
#
loop_
_entity.id
_entity.type
_entity.pdbx_description
1 polymer ?
#
loop_
_entity_poly.entity_id
_entity_poly.type
_entity_poly.pdbx_seq_one_letter_code
_entity_poly.pdbx_strand_id
1 'polypeptide(L)'
;YNIALKGNFDDCQKAVKEMFSDNDFREKINMSGVNSINWARIICQIVYYFYCYFKLSKKTNFAVPTGNFGDIYAGYIAKKMGLPMGKLIVATNENDILARVINTGKYEPSKVKSTLTPSMDIQISSNFERLLFDIANHSDARVKNLMTELKIKGSFSLEKNELDEIKRFFEAESIDDTDTIRIIRDFFNNFGFILDPHTATAVGACYKIQNNLPTVILATAHP
;
A
#
# COMPACT_ATOMS: atom_id res chain seq x y z
N TYR A 1 -14.18 23.04 5.57
CA TYR A 1 -14.97 22.40 6.63
C TYR A 1 -14.62 20.91 6.67
N ASN A 2 -14.37 20.36 7.86
CA ASN A 2 -14.18 18.92 8.07
C ASN A 2 -15.52 18.31 8.47
N ILE A 3 -15.89 17.20 7.82
CA ILE A 3 -17.12 16.47 8.11
C ILE A 3 -16.73 15.08 8.59
N ALA A 4 -17.19 14.71 9.80
CA ALA A 4 -17.03 13.37 10.33
C ALA A 4 -18.22 12.48 9.88
N LEU A 5 -17.91 11.35 9.24
CA LEU A 5 -18.90 10.35 8.86
C LEU A 5 -18.94 9.22 9.91
N LYS A 6 -20.14 8.70 10.19
CA LYS A 6 -20.30 7.45 10.95
C LYS A 6 -20.04 6.27 10.01
N GLY A 7 -18.77 5.81 9.95
CA GLY A 7 -18.33 4.76 9.05
C GLY A 7 -16.82 4.58 9.14
N ASN A 8 -16.28 3.84 8.18
CA ASN A 8 -14.83 3.64 8.04
C ASN A 8 -14.27 4.43 6.84
N PHE A 9 -12.97 4.27 6.57
CA PHE A 9 -12.32 4.97 5.48
C PHE A 9 -12.88 4.60 4.09
N ASP A 10 -13.30 3.34 3.90
CA ASP A 10 -13.88 2.88 2.65
C ASP A 10 -15.23 3.54 2.36
N ASP A 11 -16.03 3.81 3.40
CA ASP A 11 -17.29 4.56 3.28
C ASP A 11 -17.03 6.00 2.82
N CYS A 12 -16.02 6.64 3.40
CA CYS A 12 -15.59 7.98 2.99
C CYS A 12 -15.14 7.99 1.52
N GLN A 13 -14.32 7.01 1.11
CA GLN A 13 -13.86 6.89 -0.28
C GLN A 13 -15.01 6.65 -1.26
N LYS A 14 -15.99 5.84 -0.88
CA LYS A 14 -17.18 5.58 -1.71
C LYS A 14 -17.94 6.87 -1.96
N ALA A 15 -18.23 7.64 -0.91
CA ALA A 15 -18.92 8.93 -1.04
C ALA A 15 -18.16 9.91 -1.96
N VAL A 16 -16.84 9.99 -1.81
CA VAL A 16 -15.98 10.84 -2.66
C VAL A 16 -16.04 10.38 -4.13
N LYS A 17 -15.96 9.08 -4.38
CA LYS A 17 -16.05 8.51 -5.75
C LYS A 17 -17.40 8.79 -6.39
N GLU A 18 -18.50 8.69 -5.64
CA GLU A 18 -19.84 9.03 -6.11
C GLU A 18 -19.94 10.51 -6.51
N MET A 19 -19.42 11.42 -5.66
CA MET A 19 -19.37 12.85 -5.98
C MET A 19 -18.52 13.15 -7.24
N PHE A 20 -17.39 12.46 -7.42
CA PHE A 20 -16.57 12.61 -8.62
C PHE A 20 -17.23 12.07 -9.90
N SER A 21 -18.12 11.10 -9.77
CA SER A 21 -18.87 10.51 -10.89
C SER A 21 -20.01 11.42 -11.37
N ASP A 22 -20.47 12.34 -10.54
CA ASP A 22 -21.44 13.38 -10.91
C ASP A 22 -20.71 14.54 -11.58
N ASN A 23 -20.76 14.58 -12.91
CA ASN A 23 -20.06 15.58 -13.70
C ASN A 23 -20.56 16.99 -13.42
N ASP A 24 -21.87 17.18 -13.31
CA ASP A 24 -22.49 18.49 -13.08
C ASP A 24 -22.08 19.04 -11.71
N PHE A 25 -22.11 18.19 -10.68
CA PHE A 25 -21.66 18.56 -9.34
C PHE A 25 -20.17 18.91 -9.33
N ARG A 26 -19.35 18.02 -9.90
CA ARG A 26 -17.88 18.18 -9.95
C ARG A 26 -17.46 19.48 -10.63
N GLU A 27 -18.06 19.81 -11.78
CA GLU A 27 -17.74 21.02 -12.53
C GLU A 27 -18.24 22.29 -11.82
N LYS A 28 -19.45 22.24 -11.24
CA LYS A 28 -20.03 23.37 -10.52
C LYS A 28 -19.19 23.84 -9.35
N ILE A 29 -18.52 22.93 -8.61
CA ILE A 29 -17.71 23.27 -7.45
C ILE A 29 -16.20 23.21 -7.71
N ASN A 30 -15.77 22.97 -8.95
CA ASN A 30 -14.36 22.74 -9.32
C ASN A 30 -13.70 21.69 -8.42
N MET A 31 -14.37 20.53 -8.23
CA MET A 31 -13.94 19.50 -7.31
C MET A 31 -12.61 18.88 -7.74
N SER A 32 -11.64 18.88 -6.83
CA SER A 32 -10.34 18.22 -7.02
C SER A 32 -10.05 17.26 -5.88
N GLY A 33 -9.44 16.12 -6.20
CA GLY A 33 -9.06 15.11 -5.21
C GLY A 33 -7.64 15.32 -4.71
N VAL A 34 -7.48 15.40 -3.38
CA VAL A 34 -6.16 15.53 -2.71
C VAL A 34 -5.84 14.26 -1.89
N ASN A 35 -6.51 13.15 -2.16
CA ASN A 35 -6.34 11.88 -1.45
C ASN A 35 -5.26 10.98 -2.11
N SER A 36 -5.10 9.77 -1.59
CA SER A 36 -4.09 8.79 -2.05
C SER A 36 -4.27 8.31 -3.50
N ILE A 37 -5.45 8.51 -4.12
CA ILE A 37 -5.68 8.15 -5.53
C ILE A 37 -5.19 9.21 -6.52
N ASN A 38 -4.81 10.41 -6.04
CA ASN A 38 -4.29 11.46 -6.92
C ASN A 38 -2.90 11.07 -7.43
N TRP A 39 -2.75 10.99 -8.75
CA TRP A 39 -1.50 10.62 -9.41
C TRP A 39 -0.33 11.56 -9.06
N ALA A 40 -0.60 12.85 -8.89
CA ALA A 40 0.44 13.82 -8.51
C ALA A 40 1.08 13.46 -7.15
N ARG A 41 0.33 12.91 -6.21
CA ARG A 41 0.87 12.44 -4.94
C ARG A 41 1.82 11.26 -5.12
N ILE A 42 1.48 10.31 -6.00
CA ILE A 42 2.34 9.16 -6.31
C ILE A 42 3.65 9.63 -6.96
N ILE A 43 3.58 10.57 -7.93
CA ILE A 43 4.77 11.12 -8.58
C ILE A 43 5.72 11.76 -7.54
N CYS A 44 5.19 12.55 -6.62
CA CYS A 44 6.01 13.16 -5.56
C CYS A 44 6.66 12.10 -4.65
N GLN A 45 6.01 10.98 -4.39
CA GLN A 45 6.55 9.91 -3.56
C GLN A 45 7.69 9.13 -4.24
N ILE A 46 7.78 9.11 -5.56
CA ILE A 46 8.92 8.52 -6.30
C ILE A 46 10.25 9.09 -5.82
N VAL A 47 10.29 10.36 -5.47
CA VAL A 47 11.49 11.07 -5.01
C VAL A 47 12.13 10.42 -3.79
N TYR A 48 11.34 9.84 -2.86
CA TYR A 48 11.85 9.19 -1.64
C TYR A 48 12.81 8.05 -1.96
N TYR A 49 12.47 7.23 -2.96
CA TYR A 49 13.26 6.08 -3.39
C TYR A 49 14.58 6.50 -4.04
N PHE A 50 14.55 7.48 -4.93
CA PHE A 50 15.75 8.03 -5.55
C PHE A 50 16.64 8.72 -4.51
N TYR A 51 16.06 9.51 -3.61
CA TYR A 51 16.81 10.17 -2.54
C TYR A 51 17.55 9.16 -1.65
N CYS A 52 16.86 8.11 -1.19
CA CYS A 52 17.47 7.06 -0.38
C CYS A 52 18.58 6.33 -1.12
N TYR A 53 18.35 5.99 -2.40
CA TYR A 53 19.36 5.33 -3.22
C TYR A 53 20.62 6.19 -3.36
N PHE A 54 20.50 7.47 -3.70
CA PHE A 54 21.66 8.35 -3.83
C PHE A 54 22.39 8.58 -2.53
N LYS A 55 21.68 8.59 -1.39
CA LYS A 55 22.30 8.70 -0.06
C LYS A 55 23.09 7.46 0.33
N LEU A 56 22.57 6.28 0.01
CA LEU A 56 23.17 5.01 0.39
C LEU A 56 24.19 4.49 -0.64
N SER A 57 24.06 4.90 -1.90
CA SER A 57 24.89 4.48 -3.04
C SER A 57 25.03 2.95 -3.17
N LYS A 58 23.99 2.21 -2.80
CA LYS A 58 23.96 0.74 -2.87
C LYS A 58 22.56 0.21 -3.12
N LYS A 59 22.48 -0.99 -3.71
CA LYS A 59 21.23 -1.70 -3.93
C LYS A 59 20.59 -2.05 -2.57
N THR A 60 19.32 -1.68 -2.41
CA THR A 60 18.60 -1.72 -1.14
C THR A 60 17.17 -2.19 -1.39
N ASN A 61 16.59 -2.96 -0.46
CA ASN A 61 15.14 -3.18 -0.41
C ASN A 61 14.45 -1.97 0.20
N PHE A 62 13.15 -1.86 -0.02
CA PHE A 62 12.33 -0.84 0.63
C PHE A 62 11.12 -1.48 1.29
N ALA A 63 10.94 -1.27 2.58
CA ALA A 63 9.77 -1.69 3.32
C ALA A 63 8.85 -0.49 3.58
N VAL A 64 7.58 -0.66 3.26
CA VAL A 64 6.61 0.43 3.24
C VAL A 64 5.35 0.02 4.01
N PRO A 65 4.98 0.75 5.09
CA PRO A 65 3.67 0.62 5.71
C PRO A 65 2.60 0.91 4.66
N THR A 66 1.73 -0.05 4.38
CA THR A 66 0.90 0.01 3.18
C THR A 66 -0.59 -0.24 3.48
N GLY A 67 -1.42 0.76 3.20
CA GLY A 67 -2.88 0.64 3.09
C GLY A 67 -3.34 0.78 1.64
N ASN A 68 -3.43 2.00 1.13
CA ASN A 68 -3.93 2.30 -0.23
C ASN A 68 -2.92 2.02 -1.36
N PHE A 69 -1.79 1.41 -1.09
CA PHE A 69 -0.78 1.03 -2.09
C PHE A 69 -0.12 2.21 -2.83
N GLY A 70 -0.31 3.45 -2.38
CA GLY A 70 0.18 4.65 -3.10
C GLY A 70 1.69 4.77 -3.07
N ASP A 71 2.28 4.80 -1.88
CA ASP A 71 3.72 4.98 -1.69
C ASP A 71 4.51 3.81 -2.29
N ILE A 72 4.13 2.58 -1.98
CA ILE A 72 4.85 1.41 -2.51
C ILE A 72 4.70 1.27 -4.03
N TYR A 73 3.59 1.74 -4.62
CA TYR A 73 3.44 1.83 -6.07
C TYR A 73 4.41 2.88 -6.66
N ALA A 74 4.65 3.99 -5.95
CA ALA A 74 5.69 4.94 -6.34
C ALA A 74 7.08 4.28 -6.37
N GLY A 75 7.38 3.39 -5.42
CA GLY A 75 8.58 2.56 -5.44
C GLY A 75 8.65 1.62 -6.65
N TYR A 76 7.52 1.00 -7.00
CA TYR A 76 7.43 0.18 -8.21
C TYR A 76 7.74 1.00 -9.48
N ILE A 77 7.18 2.21 -9.58
CA ILE A 77 7.48 3.12 -10.69
C ILE A 77 8.96 3.53 -10.70
N ALA A 78 9.54 3.87 -9.53
CA ALA A 78 10.98 4.18 -9.42
C ALA A 78 11.83 3.02 -9.98
N LYS A 79 11.48 1.78 -9.66
CA LYS A 79 12.15 0.59 -10.19
C LYS A 79 11.97 0.43 -11.70
N LYS A 80 10.77 0.69 -12.22
CA LYS A 80 10.49 0.70 -13.67
C LYS A 80 11.25 1.81 -14.41
N MET A 81 11.52 2.94 -13.74
CA MET A 81 12.39 4.01 -14.27
C MET A 81 13.88 3.64 -14.29
N GLY A 82 14.25 2.46 -13.77
CA GLY A 82 15.62 1.96 -13.78
C GLY A 82 16.38 2.13 -12.47
N LEU A 83 15.72 2.54 -11.37
CA LEU A 83 16.40 2.65 -10.07
C LEU A 83 16.89 1.27 -9.62
N PRO A 84 18.22 1.09 -9.34
CA PRO A 84 18.77 -0.20 -8.91
C PRO A 84 18.37 -0.53 -7.48
N MET A 85 17.22 -1.18 -7.31
CA MET A 85 16.70 -1.58 -6.00
C MET A 85 16.39 -3.08 -5.92
N GLY A 86 16.30 -3.59 -4.71
CA GLY A 86 15.90 -4.95 -4.40
C GLY A 86 14.38 -5.14 -4.47
N LYS A 87 13.83 -5.78 -3.46
CA LYS A 87 12.39 -5.99 -3.29
C LYS A 87 11.70 -4.79 -2.65
N LEU A 88 10.43 -4.66 -2.97
CA LEU A 88 9.49 -3.79 -2.30
C LEU A 88 8.69 -4.63 -1.30
N ILE A 89 8.81 -4.34 -0.03
CA ILE A 89 8.17 -5.08 1.05
C ILE A 89 6.90 -4.35 1.48
N VAL A 90 5.78 -4.96 1.17
CA VAL A 90 4.45 -4.49 1.59
C VAL A 90 4.24 -4.92 3.04
N ALA A 91 4.19 -3.96 3.95
CA ALA A 91 3.85 -4.22 5.34
C ALA A 91 2.41 -3.79 5.62
N THR A 92 1.57 -4.71 6.06
CA THR A 92 0.18 -4.45 6.45
C THR A 92 -0.02 -4.70 7.95
N ASN A 93 -1.09 -4.14 8.50
CA ASN A 93 -1.60 -4.56 9.80
C ASN A 93 -2.51 -5.81 9.65
N GLU A 94 -3.37 -6.09 10.63
CA GLU A 94 -4.34 -7.19 10.56
C GLU A 94 -5.35 -7.06 9.41
N ASN A 95 -5.45 -5.89 8.78
CA ASN A 95 -6.19 -5.69 7.53
C ASN A 95 -5.27 -6.08 6.35
N ASP A 96 -5.05 -7.34 6.20
CA ASP A 96 -3.97 -7.98 5.45
C ASP A 96 -4.28 -8.26 3.97
N ILE A 97 -5.27 -7.60 3.39
CA ILE A 97 -5.73 -7.86 2.01
C ILE A 97 -4.58 -7.85 0.99
N LEU A 98 -3.65 -6.90 1.12
CA LEU A 98 -2.49 -6.79 0.23
C LEU A 98 -1.48 -7.91 0.47
N ALA A 99 -1.20 -8.26 1.72
CA ALA A 99 -0.31 -9.37 2.04
C ALA A 99 -0.89 -10.68 1.49
N ARG A 100 -2.20 -10.92 1.66
CA ARG A 100 -2.87 -12.11 1.13
C ARG A 100 -2.80 -12.19 -0.39
N VAL A 101 -3.15 -11.13 -1.11
CA VAL A 101 -3.16 -11.18 -2.58
C VAL A 101 -1.74 -11.34 -3.16
N ILE A 102 -0.74 -10.69 -2.57
CA ILE A 102 0.66 -10.84 -3.03
C ILE A 102 1.18 -12.25 -2.78
N ASN A 103 0.81 -12.87 -1.65
CA ASN A 103 1.28 -14.21 -1.32
C ASN A 103 0.50 -15.32 -2.03
N THR A 104 -0.82 -15.16 -2.21
CA THR A 104 -1.72 -16.23 -2.68
C THR A 104 -2.36 -15.98 -4.05
N GLY A 105 -2.37 -14.75 -4.53
CA GLY A 105 -3.09 -14.33 -5.74
C GLY A 105 -4.58 -14.08 -5.52
N LYS A 106 -5.13 -14.31 -4.32
CA LYS A 106 -6.55 -14.12 -4.03
C LYS A 106 -6.80 -12.75 -3.38
N TYR A 107 -7.60 -11.91 -4.03
CA TYR A 107 -8.08 -10.64 -3.49
C TYR A 107 -9.51 -10.81 -2.97
N GLU A 108 -9.66 -10.89 -1.66
CA GLU A 108 -10.94 -11.14 -0.98
C GLU A 108 -11.04 -10.24 0.25
N PRO A 109 -11.73 -9.09 0.13
CA PRO A 109 -11.97 -8.18 1.25
C PRO A 109 -12.66 -8.90 2.41
N SER A 110 -12.20 -8.61 3.62
CA SER A 110 -12.82 -9.06 4.87
C SER A 110 -13.38 -7.86 5.64
N LYS A 111 -13.99 -8.13 6.79
CA LYS A 111 -14.43 -7.04 7.67
C LYS A 111 -13.21 -6.25 8.18
N VAL A 112 -13.24 -4.93 8.04
CA VAL A 112 -12.20 -4.05 8.56
C VAL A 112 -12.13 -4.17 10.08
N LYS A 113 -10.91 -4.35 10.59
CA LYS A 113 -10.59 -4.32 12.02
C LYS A 113 -9.98 -2.95 12.35
N SER A 114 -10.39 -2.37 13.48
CA SER A 114 -9.74 -1.17 14.01
C SER A 114 -8.45 -1.56 14.72
N THR A 115 -7.34 -0.91 14.36
CA THR A 115 -5.99 -1.21 14.86
C THR A 115 -5.28 0.05 15.33
N LEU A 116 -4.06 -0.09 15.86
CA LEU A 116 -3.15 1.01 16.21
C LEU A 116 -2.64 1.79 15.00
N THR A 117 -2.90 1.30 13.79
CA THR A 117 -2.44 1.90 12.53
C THR A 117 -3.62 2.26 11.62
N PRO A 118 -4.49 3.20 12.03
CA PRO A 118 -5.78 3.44 11.36
C PRO A 118 -5.67 3.82 9.88
N SER A 119 -4.56 4.40 9.44
CA SER A 119 -4.33 4.71 8.02
C SER A 119 -4.17 3.45 7.15
N MET A 120 -3.97 2.29 7.77
CA MET A 120 -3.84 0.99 7.12
C MET A 120 -5.07 0.08 7.35
N ASP A 121 -6.12 0.56 8.06
CA ASP A 121 -7.38 -0.15 8.29
C ASP A 121 -8.23 -0.16 7.02
N ILE A 122 -7.75 -0.86 6.00
CA ILE A 122 -8.27 -0.85 4.64
C ILE A 122 -8.40 -2.28 4.13
N GLN A 123 -9.53 -2.57 3.49
CA GLN A 123 -9.77 -3.84 2.79
C GLN A 123 -9.99 -3.64 1.28
N ILE A 124 -10.05 -2.38 0.81
CA ILE A 124 -10.10 -2.04 -0.62
C ILE A 124 -8.98 -1.05 -0.92
N SER A 125 -7.87 -1.56 -1.46
CA SER A 125 -6.68 -0.78 -1.75
C SER A 125 -6.77 -0.12 -3.13
N SER A 126 -7.03 1.18 -3.14
CA SER A 126 -7.40 1.92 -4.36
C SER A 126 -6.30 2.01 -5.42
N ASN A 127 -5.02 2.02 -5.05
CA ASN A 127 -3.93 2.07 -6.04
C ASN A 127 -3.41 0.68 -6.45
N PHE A 128 -3.90 -0.39 -5.83
CA PHE A 128 -3.57 -1.75 -6.26
C PHE A 128 -4.08 -2.03 -7.68
N GLU A 129 -5.21 -1.42 -8.06
CA GLU A 129 -5.75 -1.47 -9.42
C GLU A 129 -4.76 -0.97 -10.49
N ARG A 130 -3.90 0.00 -10.15
CA ARG A 130 -2.83 0.47 -11.05
C ARG A 130 -1.78 -0.63 -11.30
N LEU A 131 -1.40 -1.36 -10.25
CA LEU A 131 -0.51 -2.50 -10.41
C LEU A 131 -1.16 -3.59 -11.26
N LEU A 132 -2.44 -3.89 -11.05
CA LEU A 132 -3.18 -4.85 -11.87
C LEU A 132 -3.17 -4.47 -13.35
N PHE A 133 -3.33 -3.19 -13.67
CA PHE A 133 -3.25 -2.71 -15.05
C PHE A 133 -1.86 -2.92 -15.66
N ASP A 134 -0.80 -2.63 -14.91
CA ASP A 134 0.58 -2.81 -15.38
C ASP A 134 0.92 -4.29 -15.62
N ILE A 135 0.58 -5.18 -14.69
CA ILE A 135 0.88 -6.62 -14.82
C ILE A 135 0.00 -7.32 -15.87
N ALA A 136 -1.18 -6.77 -16.16
CA ALA A 136 -2.06 -7.20 -17.24
C ALA A 136 -1.63 -6.67 -18.62
N ASN A 137 -0.40 -6.17 -18.75
CA ASN A 137 0.12 -5.55 -19.97
C ASN A 137 -0.78 -4.44 -20.51
N HIS A 138 -1.30 -3.60 -19.62
CA HIS A 138 -2.19 -2.47 -19.90
C HIS A 138 -3.54 -2.89 -20.52
N SER A 139 -4.00 -4.09 -20.23
CA SER A 139 -5.32 -4.57 -20.68
C SER A 139 -6.43 -4.01 -19.77
N ASP A 140 -7.17 -3.03 -20.27
CA ASP A 140 -8.38 -2.50 -19.63
C ASP A 140 -9.47 -3.56 -19.46
N ALA A 141 -9.62 -4.44 -20.45
CA ALA A 141 -10.58 -5.55 -20.40
C ALA A 141 -10.28 -6.51 -19.23
N ARG A 142 -9.00 -6.85 -18.98
CA ARG A 142 -8.61 -7.72 -17.88
C ARG A 142 -8.91 -7.07 -16.52
N VAL A 143 -8.52 -5.80 -16.34
CA VAL A 143 -8.79 -5.07 -15.10
C VAL A 143 -10.30 -4.93 -14.86
N LYS A 144 -11.07 -4.59 -15.90
CA LYS A 144 -12.53 -4.51 -15.83
C LYS A 144 -13.15 -5.83 -15.39
N ASN A 145 -12.64 -6.97 -15.90
CA ASN A 145 -13.11 -8.29 -15.51
C ASN A 145 -12.85 -8.56 -14.02
N LEU A 146 -11.62 -8.29 -13.53
CA LEU A 146 -11.26 -8.46 -12.12
C LEU A 146 -12.14 -7.59 -11.21
N MET A 147 -12.34 -6.32 -11.56
CA MET A 147 -13.20 -5.42 -10.79
C MET A 147 -14.67 -5.81 -10.84
N THR A 148 -15.14 -6.36 -11.95
CA THR A 148 -16.49 -6.90 -12.07
C THR A 148 -16.67 -8.16 -11.21
N GLU A 149 -15.69 -9.07 -11.20
CA GLU A 149 -15.68 -10.23 -10.29
C GLU A 149 -15.71 -9.78 -8.83
N LEU A 150 -14.88 -8.83 -8.45
CA LEU A 150 -14.87 -8.25 -7.09
C LEU A 150 -16.26 -7.73 -6.71
N LYS A 151 -16.91 -6.99 -7.62
CA LYS A 151 -18.24 -6.42 -7.36
C LYS A 151 -19.33 -7.47 -7.23
N ILE A 152 -19.29 -8.54 -8.06
CA ILE A 152 -20.37 -9.55 -8.12
C ILE A 152 -20.13 -10.66 -7.09
N LYS A 153 -18.88 -11.17 -7.00
CA LYS A 153 -18.52 -12.33 -6.18
C LYS A 153 -17.91 -11.94 -4.82
N GLY A 154 -17.57 -10.67 -4.60
CA GLY A 154 -16.84 -10.20 -3.43
C GLY A 154 -15.35 -10.54 -3.44
N SER A 155 -14.83 -11.16 -4.50
CA SER A 155 -13.42 -11.54 -4.61
C SER A 155 -13.02 -11.75 -6.07
N PHE A 156 -11.70 -11.72 -6.33
CA PHE A 156 -11.12 -12.20 -7.57
C PHE A 156 -9.82 -12.98 -7.31
N SER A 157 -9.35 -13.71 -8.32
CA SER A 157 -8.06 -14.40 -8.27
C SER A 157 -7.22 -14.00 -9.47
N LEU A 158 -5.94 -13.82 -9.21
CA LEU A 158 -4.93 -13.60 -10.23
C LEU A 158 -4.55 -14.90 -10.92
N GLU A 159 -4.19 -14.83 -12.18
CA GLU A 159 -3.57 -15.94 -12.88
C GLU A 159 -2.14 -16.16 -12.37
N LYS A 160 -1.62 -17.36 -12.57
CA LYS A 160 -0.28 -17.72 -12.07
C LYS A 160 0.81 -16.79 -12.60
N ASN A 161 0.78 -16.46 -13.89
CA ASN A 161 1.72 -15.55 -14.51
C ASN A 161 1.64 -14.11 -13.93
N GLU A 162 0.43 -13.62 -13.63
CA GLU A 162 0.21 -12.33 -12.99
C GLU A 162 0.79 -12.32 -11.57
N LEU A 163 0.55 -13.38 -10.80
CA LEU A 163 1.09 -13.54 -9.46
C LEU A 163 2.63 -13.66 -9.45
N ASP A 164 3.17 -14.45 -10.37
CA ASP A 164 4.61 -14.61 -10.52
C ASP A 164 5.28 -13.27 -10.87
N GLU A 165 4.65 -12.46 -11.72
CA GLU A 165 5.15 -11.11 -12.05
C GLU A 165 5.11 -10.18 -10.83
N ILE A 166 4.03 -10.19 -10.03
CA ILE A 166 3.98 -9.43 -8.75
C ILE A 166 5.12 -9.86 -7.84
N LYS A 167 5.34 -11.15 -7.64
CA LYS A 167 6.39 -11.70 -6.77
C LYS A 167 7.81 -11.38 -7.24
N ARG A 168 8.02 -11.01 -8.49
CA ARG A 168 9.32 -10.50 -8.94
C ARG A 168 9.69 -9.16 -8.28
N PHE A 169 8.69 -8.34 -7.97
CA PHE A 169 8.90 -7.01 -7.42
C PHE A 169 8.63 -6.94 -5.92
N PHE A 170 7.61 -7.65 -5.44
CA PHE A 170 7.05 -7.49 -4.11
C PHE A 170 7.24 -8.73 -3.24
N GLU A 171 7.37 -8.48 -1.96
CA GLU A 171 7.18 -9.40 -0.84
C GLU A 171 6.20 -8.74 0.12
N ALA A 172 5.47 -9.52 0.93
CA ALA A 172 4.46 -8.95 1.80
C ALA A 172 4.30 -9.74 3.10
N GLU A 173 4.13 -8.99 4.20
CA GLU A 173 3.86 -9.54 5.53
C GLU A 173 2.82 -8.70 6.26
N SER A 174 2.11 -9.35 7.17
CA SER A 174 1.20 -8.68 8.09
C SER A 174 1.70 -8.77 9.54
N ILE A 175 1.48 -7.68 10.30
CA ILE A 175 1.90 -7.52 11.67
C ILE A 175 0.70 -7.08 12.50
N ASP A 176 0.36 -7.82 13.54
CA ASP A 176 -0.72 -7.48 14.44
C ASP A 176 -0.33 -6.40 15.46
N ASP A 177 -1.31 -5.89 16.21
CA ASP A 177 -1.08 -4.85 17.21
C ASP A 177 -0.17 -5.31 18.35
N THR A 178 -0.21 -6.59 18.72
CA THR A 178 0.65 -7.16 19.78
C THR A 178 2.11 -7.13 19.37
N ASP A 179 2.40 -7.60 18.16
CA ASP A 179 3.74 -7.55 17.58
C ASP A 179 4.19 -6.11 17.37
N THR A 180 3.30 -5.22 16.91
CA THR A 180 3.59 -3.79 16.72
C THR A 180 4.06 -3.13 18.02
N ILE A 181 3.33 -3.33 19.14
CA ILE A 181 3.71 -2.80 20.45
C ILE A 181 5.05 -3.36 20.90
N ARG A 182 5.27 -4.68 20.74
CA ARG A 182 6.53 -5.33 21.09
C ARG A 182 7.70 -4.72 20.32
N ILE A 183 7.54 -4.53 19.00
CA ILE A 183 8.57 -3.95 18.14
C ILE A 183 8.91 -2.52 18.55
N ILE A 184 7.92 -1.68 18.86
CA ILE A 184 8.16 -0.30 19.34
C ILE A 184 8.99 -0.33 20.62
N ARG A 185 8.62 -1.17 21.58
CA ARG A 185 9.34 -1.30 22.86
C ARG A 185 10.77 -1.80 22.66
N ASP A 186 10.97 -2.87 21.88
CA ASP A 186 12.27 -3.47 21.63
C ASP A 186 13.19 -2.49 20.88
N PHE A 187 12.63 -1.76 19.90
CA PHE A 187 13.38 -0.76 19.14
C PHE A 187 13.83 0.42 20.03
N PHE A 188 12.93 0.88 20.91
CA PHE A 188 13.29 1.91 21.90
C PHE A 188 14.36 1.44 22.85
N ASN A 189 14.24 0.23 23.42
CA ASN A 189 15.24 -0.32 24.35
C ASN A 189 16.61 -0.51 23.71
N ASN A 190 16.66 -0.92 22.44
CA ASN A 190 17.93 -1.19 21.77
C ASN A 190 18.59 0.05 21.14
N PHE A 191 17.79 1.02 20.70
CA PHE A 191 18.30 2.15 19.91
C PHE A 191 17.94 3.55 20.48
N GLY A 192 17.14 3.62 21.53
CA GLY A 192 16.67 4.89 22.11
C GLY A 192 15.74 5.69 21.20
N PHE A 193 15.19 5.07 20.15
CA PHE A 193 14.33 5.71 19.15
C PHE A 193 12.91 5.16 19.22
N ILE A 194 11.93 6.05 19.30
CA ILE A 194 10.50 5.65 19.32
C ILE A 194 10.00 5.60 17.89
N LEU A 195 9.50 4.43 17.47
CA LEU A 195 8.82 4.25 16.20
C LEU A 195 7.34 4.63 16.35
N ASP A 196 6.77 5.27 15.34
CA ASP A 196 5.31 5.31 15.20
C ASP A 196 4.77 3.90 14.85
N PRO A 197 3.51 3.60 15.17
CA PRO A 197 2.96 2.26 14.95
C PRO A 197 2.99 1.80 13.48
N HIS A 198 2.79 2.71 12.50
CA HIS A 198 2.85 2.35 11.08
C HIS A 198 4.27 1.94 10.68
N THR A 199 5.28 2.73 11.05
CA THR A 199 6.69 2.37 10.80
C THR A 199 7.07 1.07 11.49
N ALA A 200 6.55 0.82 12.70
CA ALA A 200 6.80 -0.42 13.43
C ALA A 200 6.28 -1.66 12.69
N THR A 201 5.15 -1.58 11.97
CA THR A 201 4.69 -2.72 11.14
C THR A 201 5.68 -3.04 10.02
N ALA A 202 6.29 -2.02 9.40
CA ALA A 202 7.30 -2.24 8.36
C ALA A 202 8.61 -2.84 8.93
N VAL A 203 9.02 -2.43 10.14
CA VAL A 203 10.14 -3.07 10.86
C VAL A 203 9.82 -4.55 11.11
N GLY A 204 8.62 -4.84 11.59
CA GLY A 204 8.17 -6.21 11.85
C GLY A 204 8.16 -7.08 10.60
N ALA A 205 7.68 -6.55 9.49
CA ALA A 205 7.71 -7.24 8.20
C ALA A 205 9.15 -7.59 7.79
N CYS A 206 10.10 -6.67 7.99
CA CYS A 206 11.52 -6.95 7.70
C CYS A 206 12.08 -8.07 8.59
N TYR A 207 11.69 -8.14 9.85
CA TYR A 207 12.15 -9.23 10.74
C TYR A 207 11.60 -10.60 10.32
N LYS A 208 10.38 -10.66 9.77
CA LYS A 208 9.80 -11.91 9.27
C LYS A 208 10.42 -12.37 7.94
N ILE A 209 10.65 -11.43 7.02
CA ILE A 209 11.13 -11.74 5.66
C ILE A 209 12.62 -12.11 5.60
N GLN A 210 13.45 -11.58 6.49
CA GLN A 210 14.89 -11.87 6.60
C GLN A 210 15.66 -11.81 5.27
N ASN A 211 15.66 -10.67 4.63
CA ASN A 211 16.36 -10.44 3.36
C ASN A 211 17.86 -10.17 3.55
N ASN A 212 18.69 -10.63 2.60
CA ASN A 212 20.15 -10.44 2.61
C ASN A 212 20.60 -9.01 2.19
N LEU A 213 19.72 -8.20 1.61
CA LEU A 213 20.02 -6.83 1.24
C LEU A 213 19.63 -5.86 2.37
N PRO A 214 20.40 -4.77 2.55
CA PRO A 214 19.96 -3.70 3.43
C PRO A 214 18.54 -3.25 3.05
N THR A 215 17.74 -2.94 4.05
CA THR A 215 16.36 -2.50 3.82
C THR A 215 16.17 -1.09 4.38
N VAL A 216 15.69 -0.19 3.54
CA VAL A 216 15.19 1.12 3.97
C VAL A 216 13.73 0.97 4.35
N ILE A 217 13.37 1.48 5.51
CA ILE A 217 11.99 1.55 5.97
C ILE A 217 11.51 2.98 5.77
N LEU A 218 10.43 3.16 5.01
CA LEU A 218 9.84 4.47 4.80
C LEU A 218 8.94 4.80 6.01
N ALA A 219 9.37 5.78 6.81
CA ALA A 219 8.57 6.29 7.92
C ALA A 219 7.46 7.20 7.38
N THR A 220 6.23 6.94 7.76
CA THR A 220 5.04 7.59 7.19
C THR A 220 4.26 8.43 8.20
N ALA A 221 4.57 8.33 9.49
CA ALA A 221 3.89 9.04 10.55
C ALA A 221 4.89 9.50 11.64
N HIS A 222 4.38 10.14 12.67
CA HIS A 222 5.14 10.58 13.83
C HIS A 222 4.71 9.77 15.06
N PRO A 223 5.62 9.39 15.98
CA PRO A 223 5.31 8.73 17.25
C PRO A 223 4.31 9.49 18.10
#